data_35cbaa3a4974f3fea7b4a24727248d4b
#
_entry.id   35cbaa3a4974f3fea7b4a24727248d4b
#
_cell.length_a   1.000
_cell.length_b   1.000
_cell.length_c   1.000
_cell.angle_alpha   90.00
_cell.angle_beta   90.00
_cell.angle_gamma   90.00
#
_symmetry.space_group_name_H-M   'P 1'
#
loop_
_entity.id
_entity.type
_entity.pdbx_description
1 polymer ?
#
loop_
_entity_poly.entity_id
_entity_poly.type
_entity_poly.pdbx_seq_one_letter_code
_entity_poly.pdbx_strand_id
1 'polypeptide(L)'
;MTQSKGTIFIMDDDLALQTVLEYALRGAGYEVILARDGEEGLAMLKSLSPNLVISDIMMPNLDGVEVFNQIKERLQDDGIPIIIMTALNRKPWFADLEADGAVILQKPFEVDRLIDMINITLM
;
A
#
# COMPACT_ATOMS: atom_id res chain seq x y z
N MET A 1 -8.17 26.67 3.54
CA MET A 1 -8.36 25.40 2.85
C MET A 1 -7.14 24.51 3.05
N THR A 2 -7.35 23.31 3.55
CA THR A 2 -6.24 22.41 3.87
C THR A 2 -5.78 21.69 2.60
N GLN A 3 -4.50 21.77 2.28
CA GLN A 3 -3.95 21.02 1.16
C GLN A 3 -3.75 19.56 1.56
N SER A 4 -3.93 18.66 0.60
CA SER A 4 -3.63 17.26 0.81
C SER A 4 -2.13 17.05 1.01
N LYS A 5 -1.77 16.14 1.91
CA LYS A 5 -0.38 15.72 2.12
C LYS A 5 0.11 14.76 1.03
N GLY A 6 -0.78 14.27 0.21
CA GLY A 6 -0.50 13.31 -0.84
C GLY A 6 -1.63 12.31 -1.00
N THR A 7 -1.49 11.43 -1.98
CA THR A 7 -2.47 10.40 -2.31
C THR A 7 -1.93 9.02 -1.96
N ILE A 8 -2.69 8.28 -1.17
CA ILE A 8 -2.37 6.91 -0.79
C ILE A 8 -3.26 5.97 -1.58
N PHE A 9 -2.66 5.01 -2.27
CA PHE A 9 -3.39 3.98 -3.02
C PHE A 9 -3.36 2.67 -2.26
N ILE A 10 -4.53 2.12 -1.94
CA ILE A 10 -4.64 0.90 -1.12
C ILE A 10 -5.31 -0.20 -1.92
N MET A 11 -4.64 -1.36 -2.02
CA MET A 11 -5.18 -2.58 -2.61
C MET A 11 -5.40 -3.61 -1.52
N ASP A 12 -6.64 -3.96 -1.25
CA ASP A 12 -7.00 -4.95 -0.22
C ASP A 12 -8.42 -5.45 -0.49
N ASP A 13 -8.66 -6.75 -0.33
CA ASP A 13 -9.98 -7.32 -0.48
C ASP A 13 -10.81 -7.28 0.83
N ASP A 14 -10.20 -6.91 1.94
CA ASP A 14 -10.88 -6.72 3.22
C ASP A 14 -11.51 -5.33 3.29
N LEU A 15 -12.82 -5.27 3.01
CA LEU A 15 -13.55 -4.00 2.97
C LEU A 15 -13.60 -3.31 4.33
N ALA A 16 -13.66 -4.07 5.42
CA ALA A 16 -13.67 -3.49 6.76
C ALA A 16 -12.36 -2.78 7.05
N LEU A 17 -11.23 -3.42 6.74
CA LEU A 17 -9.92 -2.81 6.92
C LEU A 17 -9.75 -1.58 6.01
N GLN A 18 -10.17 -1.67 4.76
CA GLN A 18 -10.13 -0.52 3.85
C GLN A 18 -10.88 0.68 4.42
N THR A 19 -12.07 0.45 4.98
CA THR A 19 -12.88 1.52 5.56
C THR A 19 -12.16 2.18 6.74
N VAL A 20 -11.56 1.38 7.62
CA VAL A 20 -10.80 1.89 8.76
C VAL A 20 -9.59 2.71 8.30
N LEU A 21 -8.83 2.18 7.36
CA LEU A 21 -7.64 2.86 6.84
C LEU A 21 -8.00 4.15 6.10
N GLU A 22 -9.04 4.12 5.28
CA GLU A 22 -9.50 5.32 4.58
C GLU A 22 -9.86 6.42 5.55
N TYR A 23 -10.67 6.10 6.55
CA TYR A 23 -11.08 7.07 7.55
C TYR A 23 -9.89 7.69 8.27
N ALA A 24 -8.97 6.84 8.73
CA ALA A 24 -7.81 7.28 9.49
C ALA A 24 -6.85 8.13 8.64
N LEU A 25 -6.60 7.72 7.41
CA LEU A 25 -5.67 8.43 6.53
C LEU A 25 -6.25 9.76 6.04
N ARG A 26 -7.54 9.82 5.74
CA ARG A 26 -8.20 11.08 5.41
C ARG A 26 -8.15 12.04 6.60
N GLY A 27 -8.37 11.53 7.81
CA GLY A 27 -8.23 12.31 9.04
C GLY A 27 -6.82 12.84 9.25
N ALA A 28 -5.80 12.13 8.75
CA ALA A 28 -4.41 12.56 8.84
C ALA A 28 -3.98 13.51 7.71
N GLY A 29 -4.89 13.84 6.78
CA GLY A 29 -4.64 14.81 5.72
C GLY A 29 -4.29 14.23 4.35
N TYR A 30 -4.47 12.93 4.14
CA TYR A 30 -4.20 12.28 2.86
C TYR A 30 -5.47 12.09 2.04
N GLU A 31 -5.32 12.09 0.72
CA GLU A 31 -6.33 11.56 -0.18
C GLU A 31 -6.11 10.05 -0.28
N VAL A 32 -7.20 9.29 -0.43
CA VAL A 32 -7.15 7.83 -0.46
C VAL A 32 -7.91 7.32 -1.67
N ILE A 33 -7.27 6.41 -2.41
CA ILE A 33 -7.88 5.70 -3.53
C ILE A 33 -7.83 4.21 -3.18
N LEU A 34 -8.95 3.52 -3.36
CA LEU A 34 -9.10 2.12 -2.97
C LEU A 34 -9.28 1.23 -4.19
N ALA A 35 -8.61 0.08 -4.19
CA ALA A 35 -8.86 -1.02 -5.10
C ALA A 35 -9.23 -2.27 -4.28
N ARG A 36 -10.18 -3.05 -4.76
CA ARG A 36 -10.72 -4.21 -4.03
C ARG A 36 -9.85 -5.45 -4.15
N ASP A 37 -8.98 -5.49 -5.14
CA ASP A 37 -8.08 -6.61 -5.37
C ASP A 37 -6.91 -6.17 -6.26
N GLY A 38 -6.00 -7.12 -6.54
CA GLY A 38 -4.81 -6.84 -7.33
C GLY A 38 -5.10 -6.53 -8.80
N GLU A 39 -6.09 -7.17 -9.39
CA GLU A 39 -6.46 -6.92 -10.79
C GLU A 39 -6.99 -5.50 -10.98
N GLU A 40 -7.91 -5.09 -10.12
CA GLU A 40 -8.43 -3.73 -10.13
C GLU A 40 -7.30 -2.73 -9.87
N GLY A 41 -6.44 -3.03 -8.89
CA GLY A 41 -5.31 -2.17 -8.57
C GLY A 41 -4.35 -1.96 -9.72
N LEU A 42 -3.98 -3.03 -10.43
CA LEU A 42 -3.11 -2.94 -11.59
C LEU A 42 -3.75 -2.10 -12.71
N ALA A 43 -5.05 -2.31 -12.96
CA ALA A 43 -5.75 -1.54 -13.97
C ALA A 43 -5.78 -0.05 -13.63
N MET A 44 -6.07 0.29 -12.38
CA MET A 44 -6.13 1.67 -11.92
C MET A 44 -4.75 2.35 -11.94
N LEU A 45 -3.69 1.63 -11.56
CA LEU A 45 -2.33 2.18 -11.53
C LEU A 45 -1.81 2.58 -12.91
N LYS A 46 -2.38 2.08 -13.98
CA LYS A 46 -1.98 2.48 -15.34
C LYS A 46 -2.20 3.97 -15.59
N SER A 47 -3.17 4.57 -14.92
CA SER A 47 -3.51 5.99 -15.11
C SER A 47 -3.35 6.83 -13.84
N LEU A 48 -2.85 6.25 -12.75
CA LEU A 48 -2.69 6.94 -11.47
C LEU A 48 -1.21 7.05 -11.11
N SER A 49 -0.87 8.14 -10.42
CA SER A 49 0.48 8.35 -9.87
C SER A 49 0.35 8.71 -8.38
N PRO A 50 0.05 7.72 -7.53
CA PRO A 50 -0.06 7.99 -6.09
C PRO A 50 1.30 8.32 -5.48
N ASN A 51 1.28 8.91 -4.30
CA ASN A 51 2.50 9.21 -3.57
C ASN A 51 3.03 7.98 -2.81
N LEU A 52 2.14 7.05 -2.48
CA LEU A 52 2.49 5.82 -1.77
C LEU A 52 1.44 4.74 -2.08
N VAL A 53 1.89 3.49 -2.16
CA VAL A 53 1.02 2.34 -2.38
C VAL A 53 1.04 1.46 -1.14
N ILE A 54 -0.14 0.99 -0.72
CA ILE A 54 -0.30 -0.03 0.32
C ILE A 54 -1.00 -1.22 -0.33
N SER A 55 -0.44 -2.42 -0.17
CA SER A 55 -1.02 -3.64 -0.74
C SER A 55 -1.01 -4.77 0.28
N ASP A 56 -2.09 -5.54 0.33
CA ASP A 56 -2.08 -6.82 1.04
C ASP A 56 -1.38 -7.87 0.17
N ILE A 57 -0.80 -8.89 0.80
CA ILE A 57 -0.27 -10.05 0.09
C ILE A 57 -1.40 -11.00 -0.32
N MET A 58 -2.32 -11.28 0.60
CA MET A 58 -3.38 -12.28 0.40
C MET A 58 -4.61 -11.65 -0.24
N MET A 59 -4.69 -11.73 -1.57
CA MET A 59 -5.84 -11.24 -2.31
C MET A 59 -6.30 -12.31 -3.32
N PRO A 60 -7.61 -12.41 -3.62
CA PRO A 60 -8.08 -13.34 -4.64
C PRO A 60 -7.61 -12.92 -6.03
N ASN A 61 -7.55 -13.88 -6.95
CA ASN A 61 -7.20 -13.74 -8.37
C ASN A 61 -5.73 -13.42 -8.59
N LEU A 62 -5.20 -12.35 -7.99
CA LEU A 62 -3.83 -11.92 -8.17
C LEU A 62 -3.30 -11.44 -6.82
N ASP A 63 -2.35 -12.19 -6.24
CA ASP A 63 -1.83 -11.85 -4.92
C ASP A 63 -0.88 -10.65 -4.95
N GLY A 64 -0.58 -10.11 -3.76
CA GLY A 64 0.23 -8.90 -3.63
C GLY A 64 1.68 -9.07 -4.09
N VAL A 65 2.22 -10.28 -4.05
CA VAL A 65 3.58 -10.54 -4.56
C VAL A 65 3.61 -10.38 -6.07
N GLU A 66 2.63 -10.95 -6.77
CA GLU A 66 2.52 -10.79 -8.21
C GLU A 66 2.26 -9.36 -8.62
N VAL A 67 1.38 -8.67 -7.89
CA VAL A 67 1.14 -7.24 -8.12
C VAL A 67 2.45 -6.47 -7.99
N PHE A 68 3.17 -6.68 -6.90
CA PHE A 68 4.45 -6.00 -6.67
C PHE A 68 5.45 -6.28 -7.79
N ASN A 69 5.58 -7.52 -8.22
CA ASN A 69 6.51 -7.88 -9.29
C ASN A 69 6.18 -7.18 -10.61
N GLN A 70 4.91 -6.89 -10.86
CA GLN A 70 4.50 -6.19 -12.07
C GLN A 70 4.69 -4.68 -12.01
N ILE A 71 4.70 -4.08 -10.81
CA ILE A 71 4.74 -2.62 -10.67
C ILE A 71 6.04 -2.08 -10.07
N LYS A 72 6.91 -2.95 -9.53
CA LYS A 72 8.08 -2.51 -8.76
C LYS A 72 9.03 -1.62 -9.55
N GLU A 73 9.26 -1.91 -10.82
CA GLU A 73 10.13 -1.09 -11.65
C GLU A 73 9.56 0.31 -11.84
N ARG A 74 8.27 0.40 -12.15
CA ARG A 74 7.60 1.70 -12.28
C ARG A 74 7.62 2.47 -10.98
N LEU A 75 7.35 1.79 -9.85
CA LEU A 75 7.37 2.46 -8.54
C LEU A 75 8.76 3.01 -8.22
N GLN A 76 9.81 2.24 -8.51
CA GLN A 76 11.18 2.68 -8.29
C GLN A 76 11.52 3.87 -9.20
N ASP A 77 11.17 3.79 -10.47
CA ASP A 77 11.43 4.86 -11.44
C ASP A 77 10.73 6.17 -11.05
N ASP A 78 9.51 6.06 -10.54
CA ASP A 78 8.69 7.23 -10.16
C ASP A 78 8.92 7.66 -8.71
N GLY A 79 9.74 6.94 -7.97
CA GLY A 79 10.00 7.24 -6.55
C GLY A 79 8.80 7.02 -5.66
N ILE A 80 7.93 6.06 -5.97
CA ILE A 80 6.72 5.76 -5.20
C ILE A 80 7.02 4.62 -4.22
N PRO A 81 7.02 4.87 -2.90
CA PRO A 81 7.22 3.82 -1.91
C PRO A 81 6.01 2.88 -1.84
N ILE A 82 6.25 1.63 -1.44
CA ILE A 82 5.21 0.63 -1.23
C ILE A 82 5.33 -0.03 0.13
N ILE A 83 4.21 -0.12 0.83
CA ILE A 83 4.07 -0.87 2.08
C ILE A 83 3.22 -2.11 1.77
N ILE A 84 3.75 -3.29 2.08
CA ILE A 84 3.03 -4.55 1.92
C ILE A 84 2.56 -5.00 3.29
N MET A 85 1.24 -5.13 3.46
CA MET A 85 0.62 -5.63 4.68
C MET A 85 0.41 -7.13 4.58
N THR A 86 0.65 -7.86 5.67
CA THR A 86 0.43 -9.30 5.67
C THR A 86 0.08 -9.82 7.05
N ALA A 87 -0.83 -10.79 7.10
CA ALA A 87 -1.10 -11.57 8.31
C ALA A 87 -0.11 -12.73 8.47
N LEU A 88 0.68 -13.02 7.46
CA LEU A 88 1.65 -14.11 7.49
C LEU A 88 2.80 -13.79 8.45
N ASN A 89 3.26 -14.78 9.18
CA ASN A 89 4.52 -14.68 9.90
C ASN A 89 5.65 -14.54 8.90
N ARG A 90 6.77 -13.94 9.35
CA ARG A 90 7.89 -13.69 8.45
C ARG A 90 8.33 -14.94 7.72
N LYS A 91 8.45 -14.83 6.40
CA LYS A 91 8.92 -15.87 5.50
C LYS A 91 10.26 -15.48 4.91
N PRO A 92 11.11 -16.46 4.53
CA PRO A 92 12.40 -16.13 3.90
C PRO A 92 12.28 -15.24 2.67
N TRP A 93 11.23 -15.42 1.86
CA TRP A 93 11.01 -14.63 0.64
C TRP A 93 10.58 -13.19 0.90
N PHE A 94 10.24 -12.82 2.14
CA PHE A 94 10.00 -11.40 2.48
C PHE A 94 11.26 -10.56 2.23
N ALA A 95 12.44 -11.15 2.47
CA ALA A 95 13.70 -10.45 2.24
C ALA A 95 13.86 -10.04 0.76
N ASP A 96 13.36 -10.83 -0.17
CA ASP A 96 13.41 -10.50 -1.60
C ASP A 96 12.53 -9.27 -1.91
N LEU A 97 11.35 -9.21 -1.30
CA LEU A 97 10.47 -8.04 -1.46
C LEU A 97 11.13 -6.78 -0.89
N GLU A 98 11.74 -6.90 0.28
CA GLU A 98 12.44 -5.79 0.94
C GLU A 98 13.64 -5.32 0.12
N ALA A 99 14.39 -6.25 -0.47
CA ALA A 99 15.52 -5.93 -1.33
C ALA A 99 15.07 -5.13 -2.58
N ASP A 100 13.85 -5.37 -3.05
CA ASP A 100 13.26 -4.64 -4.17
C ASP A 100 12.53 -3.36 -3.73
N GLY A 101 12.67 -2.97 -2.47
CA GLY A 101 12.19 -1.67 -1.97
C GLY A 101 10.89 -1.70 -1.19
N ALA A 102 10.26 -2.85 -0.99
CA ALA A 102 9.04 -2.92 -0.21
C ALA A 102 9.31 -2.85 1.28
N VAL A 103 8.42 -2.20 2.02
CA VAL A 103 8.38 -2.25 3.48
C VAL A 103 7.27 -3.21 3.89
N ILE A 104 7.60 -4.18 4.72
CA ILE A 104 6.63 -5.19 5.17
C ILE A 104 6.05 -4.76 6.52
N LEU A 105 4.73 -4.71 6.61
CA LEU A 105 4.01 -4.41 7.84
C LEU A 105 3.13 -5.60 8.20
N GLN A 106 3.42 -6.23 9.33
CA GLN A 106 2.68 -7.42 9.74
C GLN A 106 1.39 -7.06 10.47
N LYS A 107 0.29 -7.70 10.09
CA LYS A 107 -1.00 -7.60 10.78
C LYS A 107 -1.01 -8.51 12.02
N PRO A 108 -1.67 -8.14 13.12
CA PRO A 108 -2.32 -6.85 13.33
C PRO A 108 -1.31 -5.74 13.62
N PHE A 109 -1.62 -4.54 13.20
CA PHE A 109 -0.79 -3.36 13.47
C PHE A 109 -1.68 -2.23 14.01
N GLU A 110 -1.05 -1.28 14.70
CA GLU A 110 -1.77 -0.08 15.14
C GLU A 110 -1.82 0.92 13.97
N VAL A 111 -3.00 1.48 13.74
CA VAL A 111 -3.23 2.43 12.65
C VAL A 111 -2.35 3.66 12.80
N ASP A 112 -2.16 4.14 14.03
CA ASP A 112 -1.29 5.29 14.30
C ASP A 112 0.16 5.02 13.88
N ARG A 113 0.63 3.79 14.06
CA ARG A 113 1.96 3.41 13.62
C ARG A 113 2.08 3.47 12.10
N LEU A 114 1.07 3.00 11.39
CA LEU A 114 1.04 3.09 9.92
C LEU A 114 1.07 4.55 9.48
N ILE A 115 0.28 5.40 10.10
CA ILE A 115 0.25 6.84 9.79
C ILE A 115 1.62 7.47 10.02
N ASP A 116 2.27 7.15 11.13
CA ASP A 116 3.62 7.65 11.41
C ASP A 116 4.63 7.21 10.35
N MET A 117 4.57 5.94 9.92
CA MET A 117 5.42 5.43 8.85
C MET A 117 5.21 6.19 7.55
N ILE A 118 3.95 6.45 7.20
CA ILE A 118 3.61 7.18 5.98
C ILE A 118 4.10 8.62 6.08
N ASN A 119 3.87 9.29 7.19
CA ASN A 119 4.32 10.66 7.40
C ASN A 119 5.84 10.78 7.26
N ILE A 120 6.59 9.87 7.85
CA ILE A 120 8.05 9.85 7.76
C ILE A 120 8.49 9.60 6.32
N THR A 121 7.86 8.66 5.64
CA THR A 121 8.21 8.27 4.28
C THR A 121 7.96 9.40 3.27
N LEU A 122 6.91 10.16 3.46
CA LEU A 122 6.50 11.23 2.54
C LEU A 122 6.93 12.64 2.98
N MET A 123 7.77 12.71 3.98
CA MET A 123 8.34 13.99 4.41
C MET A 123 9.18 14.62 3.32
#